data_9194dd4a923824871c88cf4bc0558d85
#
_entry.id   9194dd4a923824871c88cf4bc0558d85
#
_cell.length_a   1.000
_cell.length_b   1.000
_cell.length_c   1.000
_cell.angle_alpha   90.00
_cell.angle_beta   90.00
_cell.angle_gamma   90.00
#
_symmetry.space_group_name_H-M   'P 1'
#
loop_
_entity.id
_entity.type
_entity.pdbx_description
1 polymer ?
#
loop_
_entity_poly.entity_id
_entity_poly.type
_entity_poly.pdbx_seq_one_letter_code
_entity_poly.pdbx_strand_id
1 'polypeptide(L)'
;MTQLGAQMFIVREFTKDTEGLLETFRKLRAIGYEAVQVSAIGAGIPVQDVAEGLKENGLTCAATHISFDDCKRDLDAVIAKHKAWGCEYVGVGMMPEEYRADAAGLERFAREASDVADELAKAGLKFVYHNHNFEFRKFDGKVGMDILFDNSSRNFQFEIDTFWVQKGGADVRAWIDKVRGRMDVVHFKDMALNDKAEQIMAEIGQGNLNWDGIIAGCRDIGVKWYLVEQDDCHGRDPFESLKMSYEYLTAKGVK
;
A
#
# COMPACT_ATOMS: atom_id res chain seq x y z
N MET A 1 7.17 18.56 3.16
CA MET A 1 7.70 17.20 2.96
C MET A 1 6.84 16.55 1.92
N THR A 2 7.44 15.90 0.95
CA THR A 2 6.74 15.19 -0.13
C THR A 2 6.03 13.98 0.47
N GLN A 3 4.72 13.88 0.21
CA GLN A 3 3.87 12.79 0.69
C GLN A 3 3.69 11.70 -0.39
N LEU A 4 4.24 11.93 -1.59
CA LEU A 4 4.12 11.04 -2.74
C LEU A 4 5.27 10.04 -2.77
N GLY A 5 4.94 8.76 -2.83
CA GLY A 5 5.90 7.67 -2.90
C GLY A 5 5.53 6.63 -3.96
N ALA A 6 6.50 5.77 -4.29
CA ALA A 6 6.32 4.63 -5.17
C ALA A 6 6.22 3.33 -4.36
N GLN A 7 5.20 2.53 -4.62
CA GLN A 7 5.12 1.16 -4.10
C GLN A 7 5.98 0.25 -4.99
N MET A 8 6.93 -0.46 -4.39
CA MET A 8 7.99 -1.15 -5.13
C MET A 8 7.56 -2.47 -5.80
N PHE A 9 6.34 -2.95 -5.55
CA PHE A 9 5.84 -4.15 -6.23
C PHE A 9 5.81 -3.99 -7.76
N ILE A 10 5.56 -2.77 -8.25
CA ILE A 10 5.59 -2.44 -9.69
C ILE A 10 6.97 -2.74 -10.32
N VAL A 11 8.05 -2.55 -9.57
CA VAL A 11 9.45 -2.75 -10.02
C VAL A 11 10.09 -4.03 -9.46
N ARG A 12 9.29 -4.97 -8.93
CA ARG A 12 9.76 -6.21 -8.26
C ARG A 12 10.74 -7.05 -9.07
N GLU A 13 10.67 -6.99 -10.39
CA GLU A 13 11.59 -7.75 -11.25
C GLU A 13 13.01 -7.16 -11.27
N PHE A 14 13.17 -5.92 -10.83
CA PHE A 14 14.45 -5.20 -10.77
C PHE A 14 15.08 -5.20 -9.36
N THR A 15 14.40 -5.76 -8.35
CA THR A 15 14.83 -5.69 -6.94
C THR A 15 15.12 -7.06 -6.35
N LYS A 16 15.67 -7.98 -7.16
CA LYS A 16 15.94 -9.37 -6.74
C LYS A 16 17.21 -9.51 -5.91
N ASP A 17 18.14 -8.58 -6.05
CA ASP A 17 19.41 -8.52 -5.32
C ASP A 17 19.73 -7.07 -4.91
N THR A 18 20.81 -6.90 -4.13
CA THR A 18 21.23 -5.58 -3.62
C THR A 18 21.56 -4.61 -4.76
N GLU A 19 22.25 -5.04 -5.81
CA GLU A 19 22.64 -4.16 -6.93
C GLU A 19 21.41 -3.62 -7.66
N GLY A 20 20.47 -4.50 -8.01
CA GLY A 20 19.21 -4.12 -8.65
C GLY A 20 18.34 -3.22 -7.76
N LEU A 21 18.31 -3.47 -6.44
CA LEU A 21 17.61 -2.62 -5.49
C LEU A 21 18.20 -1.20 -5.48
N LEU A 22 19.52 -1.05 -5.37
CA LEU A 22 20.19 0.25 -5.33
C LEU A 22 20.01 1.02 -6.65
N GLU A 23 20.07 0.32 -7.79
CA GLU A 23 19.78 0.92 -9.10
C GLU A 23 18.32 1.39 -9.19
N THR A 24 17.40 0.59 -8.66
CA THR A 24 15.97 0.94 -8.59
C THR A 24 15.76 2.21 -7.75
N PHE A 25 16.38 2.32 -6.59
CA PHE A 25 16.31 3.54 -5.76
C PHE A 25 16.81 4.77 -6.50
N ARG A 26 17.92 4.67 -7.22
CA ARG A 26 18.45 5.76 -8.06
C ARG A 26 17.46 6.20 -9.14
N LYS A 27 16.83 5.24 -9.83
CA LYS A 27 15.82 5.51 -10.87
C LYS A 27 14.56 6.18 -10.30
N LEU A 28 14.05 5.68 -9.17
CA LEU A 28 12.88 6.28 -8.50
C LEU A 28 13.19 7.72 -8.07
N ARG A 29 14.37 7.95 -7.51
CA ARG A 29 14.81 9.30 -7.14
C ARG A 29 14.96 10.22 -8.35
N ALA A 30 15.46 9.71 -9.47
CA ALA A 30 15.62 10.47 -10.72
C ALA A 30 14.27 10.87 -11.35
N ILE A 31 13.21 10.06 -11.17
CA ILE A 31 11.83 10.42 -11.55
C ILE A 31 11.33 11.59 -10.69
N GLY A 32 11.73 11.65 -9.43
CA GLY A 32 11.32 12.67 -8.47
C GLY A 32 10.72 12.14 -7.18
N TYR A 33 10.52 10.85 -7.04
CA TYR A 33 10.02 10.26 -5.80
C TYR A 33 11.01 10.49 -4.65
N GLU A 34 10.47 10.86 -3.49
CA GLU A 34 11.24 11.04 -2.25
C GLU A 34 10.89 9.99 -1.19
N ALA A 35 9.91 9.16 -1.49
CA ALA A 35 9.49 8.07 -0.62
C ALA A 35 9.22 6.79 -1.43
N VAL A 36 9.36 5.65 -0.75
CA VAL A 36 9.02 4.34 -1.29
C VAL A 36 8.27 3.51 -0.25
N GLN A 37 7.41 2.62 -0.71
CA GLN A 37 6.95 1.50 0.09
C GLN A 37 7.80 0.28 -0.27
N VAL A 38 8.61 -0.19 0.68
CA VAL A 38 9.48 -1.34 0.46
C VAL A 38 8.64 -2.61 0.47
N SER A 39 8.52 -3.22 -0.72
CA SER A 39 7.70 -4.41 -0.97
C SER A 39 8.35 -5.27 -2.05
N ALA A 40 8.18 -6.59 -1.95
CA ALA A 40 8.60 -7.57 -2.96
C ALA A 40 10.08 -7.48 -3.39
N ILE A 41 10.95 -7.09 -2.48
CA ILE A 41 12.41 -7.13 -2.69
C ILE A 41 12.95 -8.54 -2.49
N GLY A 42 14.15 -8.84 -3.01
CA GLY A 42 14.80 -10.13 -2.85
C GLY A 42 14.97 -10.50 -1.36
N ALA A 43 14.55 -11.72 -0.99
CA ALA A 43 14.57 -12.18 0.40
C ALA A 43 15.99 -12.26 1.01
N GLY A 44 17.03 -12.32 0.16
CA GLY A 44 18.44 -12.38 0.59
C GLY A 44 19.10 -11.02 0.78
N ILE A 45 18.40 -9.92 0.52
CA ILE A 45 18.97 -8.57 0.66
C ILE A 45 19.10 -8.22 2.15
N PRO A 46 20.31 -7.90 2.64
CA PRO A 46 20.51 -7.53 4.03
C PRO A 46 19.73 -6.29 4.43
N VAL A 47 19.18 -6.28 5.64
CA VAL A 47 18.43 -5.11 6.20
C VAL A 47 19.27 -3.85 6.14
N GLN A 48 20.58 -3.96 6.39
CA GLN A 48 21.51 -2.84 6.39
C GLN A 48 21.67 -2.24 4.99
N ASP A 49 21.76 -3.08 3.95
CA ASP A 49 21.92 -2.60 2.55
C ASP A 49 20.69 -1.78 2.11
N VAL A 50 19.49 -2.20 2.51
CA VAL A 50 18.27 -1.43 2.28
C VAL A 50 18.32 -0.08 3.00
N ALA A 51 18.72 -0.06 4.28
CA ALA A 51 18.82 1.16 5.07
C ALA A 51 19.83 2.15 4.48
N GLU A 52 21.00 1.66 4.08
CA GLU A 52 22.06 2.46 3.46
C GLU A 52 21.61 2.98 2.08
N GLY A 53 21.03 2.12 1.26
CA GLY A 53 20.52 2.49 -0.06
C GLY A 53 19.43 3.57 0.00
N LEU A 54 18.49 3.47 0.93
CA LEU A 54 17.48 4.52 1.17
C LEU A 54 18.15 5.85 1.53
N LYS A 55 19.08 5.82 2.48
CA LYS A 55 19.80 7.01 2.95
C LYS A 55 20.64 7.65 1.84
N GLU A 56 21.42 6.87 1.10
CA GLU A 56 22.30 7.35 0.02
C GLU A 56 21.51 8.01 -1.12
N ASN A 57 20.29 7.51 -1.39
CA ASN A 57 19.42 8.07 -2.41
C ASN A 57 18.46 9.15 -1.89
N GLY A 58 18.51 9.48 -0.60
CA GLY A 58 17.59 10.46 0.01
C GLY A 58 16.13 10.03 -0.08
N LEU A 59 15.86 8.71 0.04
CA LEU A 59 14.53 8.14 0.04
C LEU A 59 14.05 7.84 1.46
N THR A 60 12.79 8.13 1.74
CA THR A 60 12.10 7.74 2.98
C THR A 60 11.38 6.41 2.75
N CYS A 61 11.52 5.45 3.67
CA CYS A 61 10.64 4.28 3.72
C CYS A 61 9.29 4.70 4.31
N ALA A 62 8.32 4.98 3.46
CA ALA A 62 6.98 5.44 3.88
C ALA A 62 6.19 4.33 4.58
N ALA A 63 6.26 3.12 4.05
CA ALA A 63 5.60 1.92 4.56
C ALA A 63 6.31 0.67 4.02
N THR A 64 5.84 -0.50 4.46
CA THR A 64 6.26 -1.78 3.87
C THR A 64 5.05 -2.61 3.48
N HIS A 65 5.26 -3.68 2.68
CA HIS A 65 4.38 -4.84 2.66
C HIS A 65 5.17 -6.07 3.07
N ILE A 66 4.71 -6.72 4.14
CA ILE A 66 5.23 -7.99 4.65
C ILE A 66 4.08 -8.98 4.80
N SER A 67 4.39 -10.27 4.98
CA SER A 67 3.35 -11.27 5.25
C SER A 67 2.82 -11.13 6.68
N PHE A 68 1.54 -11.42 6.86
CA PHE A 68 0.95 -11.47 8.21
C PHE A 68 1.57 -12.57 9.08
N ASP A 69 1.99 -13.67 8.45
CA ASP A 69 2.67 -14.76 9.14
C ASP A 69 4.04 -14.35 9.70
N ASP A 70 4.76 -13.43 9.03
CA ASP A 70 6.00 -12.87 9.58
C ASP A 70 5.73 -12.08 10.86
N CYS A 71 4.64 -11.30 10.91
CA CYS A 71 4.23 -10.59 12.12
C CYS A 71 3.91 -11.55 13.27
N LYS A 72 3.24 -12.66 12.98
CA LYS A 72 2.89 -13.67 14.00
C LYS A 72 4.09 -14.50 14.47
N ARG A 73 5.04 -14.76 13.57
CA ARG A 73 6.19 -15.62 13.85
C ARG A 73 7.27 -14.91 14.67
N ASP A 74 7.60 -13.68 14.32
CA ASP A 74 8.70 -12.93 14.95
C ASP A 74 8.47 -11.41 14.83
N LEU A 75 7.60 -10.89 15.68
CA LEU A 75 7.25 -9.48 15.70
C LEU A 75 8.44 -8.59 16.11
N ASP A 76 9.33 -9.08 16.97
CA ASP A 76 10.53 -8.33 17.39
C ASP A 76 11.47 -8.11 16.21
N ALA A 77 11.68 -9.11 15.35
CA ALA A 77 12.47 -8.97 14.14
C ALA A 77 11.81 -7.99 13.14
N VAL A 78 10.48 -8.01 13.02
CA VAL A 78 9.72 -7.04 12.22
C VAL A 78 9.94 -5.63 12.75
N ILE A 79 9.82 -5.41 14.06
CA ILE A 79 10.03 -4.10 14.71
C ILE A 79 11.47 -3.63 14.48
N ALA A 80 12.46 -4.48 14.71
CA ALA A 80 13.88 -4.14 14.52
C ALA A 80 14.18 -3.70 13.09
N LYS A 81 13.66 -4.44 12.10
CA LYS A 81 13.79 -4.13 10.67
C LYS A 81 13.20 -2.76 10.32
N HIS A 82 11.97 -2.47 10.76
CA HIS A 82 11.32 -1.19 10.49
C HIS A 82 12.05 -0.02 11.13
N LYS A 83 12.55 -0.20 12.35
CA LYS A 83 13.39 0.81 13.02
C LYS A 83 14.71 1.06 12.28
N ALA A 84 15.35 0.02 11.74
CA ALA A 84 16.57 0.15 10.94
C ALA A 84 16.32 0.95 9.65
N TRP A 85 15.15 0.82 9.04
CA TRP A 85 14.77 1.56 7.83
C TRP A 85 14.14 2.92 8.11
N GLY A 86 13.93 3.29 9.38
CA GLY A 86 13.20 4.51 9.76
C GLY A 86 11.75 4.50 9.32
N CYS A 87 11.16 3.31 9.14
CA CYS A 87 9.80 3.11 8.64
C CYS A 87 8.81 3.03 9.80
N GLU A 88 7.81 3.91 9.79
CA GLU A 88 6.77 3.94 10.84
C GLU A 88 5.64 2.94 10.58
N TYR A 89 5.37 2.57 9.31
CA TYR A 89 4.18 1.81 8.91
C TYR A 89 4.52 0.39 8.49
N VAL A 90 4.07 -0.58 9.28
CA VAL A 90 4.16 -2.01 9.01
C VAL A 90 2.91 -2.44 8.24
N GLY A 91 3.05 -2.64 6.94
CA GLY A 91 1.93 -3.00 6.07
C GLY A 91 1.79 -4.51 5.88
N VAL A 92 0.56 -5.00 5.95
CA VAL A 92 0.18 -6.33 5.48
C VAL A 92 -0.52 -6.17 4.14
N GLY A 93 0.18 -6.59 3.07
CA GLY A 93 -0.26 -6.39 1.68
C GLY A 93 -1.42 -7.28 1.26
N MET A 94 -1.65 -8.39 1.96
CA MET A 94 -2.74 -9.32 1.64
C MET A 94 -3.09 -10.19 2.86
N MET A 95 -4.39 -10.35 3.11
CA MET A 95 -4.90 -11.30 4.09
C MET A 95 -4.57 -12.74 3.67
N PRO A 96 -4.07 -13.62 4.55
CA PRO A 96 -3.89 -15.04 4.25
C PRO A 96 -5.21 -15.74 3.86
N GLU A 97 -5.11 -16.76 3.02
CA GLU A 97 -6.28 -17.40 2.41
C GLU A 97 -7.22 -18.05 3.44
N GLU A 98 -6.65 -18.60 4.53
CA GLU A 98 -7.41 -19.26 5.59
C GLU A 98 -8.42 -18.35 6.33
N TYR A 99 -8.31 -17.03 6.16
CA TYR A 99 -9.25 -16.07 6.76
C TYR A 99 -10.37 -15.64 5.81
N ARG A 100 -10.30 -15.99 4.50
CA ARG A 100 -11.18 -15.42 3.46
C ARG A 100 -12.46 -16.22 3.21
N ALA A 101 -12.61 -17.39 3.82
CA ALA A 101 -13.69 -18.33 3.50
C ALA A 101 -15.07 -17.79 3.86
N ASP A 102 -15.21 -17.22 5.05
CA ASP A 102 -16.48 -16.80 5.65
C ASP A 102 -16.32 -15.56 6.55
N ALA A 103 -17.44 -15.08 7.11
CA ALA A 103 -17.46 -13.93 8.01
C ALA A 103 -16.62 -14.18 9.28
N ALA A 104 -16.67 -15.39 9.84
CA ALA A 104 -15.92 -15.74 11.05
C ALA A 104 -14.40 -15.70 10.81
N GLY A 105 -13.94 -16.07 9.61
CA GLY A 105 -12.55 -15.94 9.20
C GLY A 105 -12.11 -14.48 9.16
N LEU A 106 -12.91 -13.60 8.56
CA LEU A 106 -12.64 -12.16 8.52
C LEU A 106 -12.60 -11.54 9.92
N GLU A 107 -13.55 -11.89 10.78
CA GLU A 107 -13.56 -11.45 12.19
C GLU A 107 -12.33 -11.93 12.95
N ARG A 108 -11.90 -13.18 12.73
CA ARG A 108 -10.69 -13.73 13.33
C ARG A 108 -9.45 -12.96 12.87
N PHE A 109 -9.32 -12.70 11.56
CA PHE A 109 -8.22 -11.88 11.04
C PHE A 109 -8.22 -10.48 11.66
N ALA A 110 -9.38 -9.82 11.72
CA ALA A 110 -9.50 -8.48 12.31
C ALA A 110 -9.01 -8.45 13.77
N ARG A 111 -9.35 -9.46 14.58
CA ARG A 111 -8.89 -9.57 15.97
C ARG A 111 -7.39 -9.85 16.06
N GLU A 112 -6.89 -10.89 15.38
CA GLU A 112 -5.48 -11.26 15.44
C GLU A 112 -4.56 -10.15 14.90
N ALA A 113 -4.97 -9.47 13.82
CA ALA A 113 -4.23 -8.34 13.28
C ALA A 113 -4.32 -7.10 14.19
N SER A 114 -5.41 -6.95 14.95
CA SER A 114 -5.51 -5.90 15.98
C SER A 114 -4.54 -6.15 17.14
N ASP A 115 -4.36 -7.40 17.56
CA ASP A 115 -3.36 -7.74 18.59
C ASP A 115 -1.93 -7.36 18.11
N VAL A 116 -1.61 -7.66 16.85
CA VAL A 116 -0.33 -7.25 16.23
C VAL A 116 -0.23 -5.72 16.18
N ALA A 117 -1.30 -5.02 15.77
CA ALA A 117 -1.32 -3.56 15.69
C ALA A 117 -1.11 -2.90 17.06
N ASP A 118 -1.69 -3.47 18.12
CA ASP A 118 -1.57 -2.97 19.47
C ASP A 118 -0.14 -3.17 20.04
N GLU A 119 0.52 -4.29 19.72
CA GLU A 119 1.92 -4.51 20.06
C GLU A 119 2.86 -3.59 19.27
N LEU A 120 2.64 -3.41 17.96
CA LEU A 120 3.40 -2.45 17.15
C LEU A 120 3.29 -1.02 17.69
N ALA A 121 2.09 -0.62 18.14
CA ALA A 121 1.86 0.70 18.74
C ALA A 121 2.71 0.92 20.01
N LYS A 122 2.93 -0.10 20.86
CA LYS A 122 3.82 -0.02 22.02
C LYS A 122 5.28 0.23 21.62
N ALA A 123 5.68 -0.25 20.44
CA ALA A 123 7.01 -0.03 19.87
C ALA A 123 7.14 1.31 19.11
N GLY A 124 6.06 2.11 19.03
CA GLY A 124 6.00 3.37 18.28
C GLY A 124 5.82 3.19 16.77
N LEU A 125 5.36 2.01 16.33
CA LEU A 125 5.05 1.69 14.93
C LEU A 125 3.54 1.62 14.72
N LYS A 126 3.11 1.63 13.46
CA LYS A 126 1.70 1.55 13.07
C LYS A 126 1.46 0.38 12.13
N PHE A 127 0.38 -0.33 12.36
CA PHE A 127 -0.10 -1.36 11.46
C PHE A 127 -0.98 -0.76 10.36
N VAL A 128 -0.79 -1.16 9.10
CA VAL A 128 -1.69 -0.83 7.99
C VAL A 128 -2.07 -2.09 7.21
N TYR A 129 -3.33 -2.21 6.83
CA TYR A 129 -3.86 -3.32 6.06
C TYR A 129 -4.29 -2.84 4.67
N HIS A 130 -3.70 -3.42 3.63
CA HIS A 130 -4.03 -3.17 2.23
C HIS A 130 -5.16 -4.10 1.76
N ASN A 131 -6.22 -3.50 1.22
CA ASN A 131 -7.35 -4.26 0.68
C ASN A 131 -7.16 -4.66 -0.78
N HIS A 132 -7.82 -5.75 -1.14
CA HIS A 132 -8.11 -6.16 -2.51
C HIS A 132 -9.61 -6.08 -2.79
N ASN A 133 -10.06 -6.68 -3.89
CA ASN A 133 -11.49 -6.73 -4.22
C ASN A 133 -12.27 -7.82 -3.47
N PHE A 134 -11.61 -8.86 -2.99
CA PHE A 134 -12.30 -9.97 -2.32
C PHE A 134 -12.93 -9.58 -0.97
N GLU A 135 -12.42 -8.55 -0.29
CA GLU A 135 -13.03 -8.00 0.94
C GLU A 135 -14.38 -7.33 0.67
N PHE A 136 -14.68 -6.99 -0.58
CA PHE A 136 -15.97 -6.41 -0.97
C PHE A 136 -17.04 -7.48 -1.26
N ARG A 137 -16.70 -8.77 -1.19
CA ARG A 137 -17.69 -9.85 -1.19
C ARG A 137 -18.61 -9.72 0.02
N LYS A 138 -19.90 -10.09 -0.14
CA LYS A 138 -20.88 -10.09 0.95
C LYS A 138 -20.95 -11.44 1.63
N PHE A 139 -21.02 -11.40 2.96
CA PHE A 139 -21.25 -12.52 3.85
C PHE A 139 -22.53 -12.21 4.64
N ASP A 140 -23.59 -13.00 4.45
CA ASP A 140 -24.90 -12.78 5.07
C ASP A 140 -25.42 -11.33 4.93
N GLY A 141 -25.19 -10.73 3.77
CA GLY A 141 -25.62 -9.37 3.45
C GLY A 141 -24.65 -8.26 3.88
N LYS A 142 -23.64 -8.53 4.71
CA LYS A 142 -22.61 -7.58 5.14
C LYS A 142 -21.35 -7.69 4.29
N VAL A 143 -20.81 -6.55 3.85
CA VAL A 143 -19.56 -6.50 3.08
C VAL A 143 -18.39 -6.91 3.98
N GLY A 144 -17.47 -7.75 3.46
CA GLY A 144 -16.32 -8.23 4.23
C GLY A 144 -15.43 -7.10 4.76
N MET A 145 -15.25 -6.04 3.98
CA MET A 145 -14.50 -4.85 4.43
C MET A 145 -15.18 -4.16 5.63
N ASP A 146 -16.54 -4.18 5.71
CA ASP A 146 -17.29 -3.71 6.87
C ASP A 146 -17.06 -4.61 8.10
N ILE A 147 -16.96 -5.93 7.87
CA ILE A 147 -16.64 -6.88 8.94
C ILE A 147 -15.27 -6.58 9.53
N LEU A 148 -14.27 -6.34 8.69
CA LEU A 148 -12.92 -5.96 9.14
C LEU A 148 -12.94 -4.65 9.94
N PHE A 149 -13.62 -3.62 9.41
CA PHE A 149 -13.70 -2.31 10.04
C PHE A 149 -14.34 -2.36 11.42
N ASP A 150 -15.45 -3.09 11.56
CA ASP A 150 -16.23 -3.16 12.78
C ASP A 150 -15.58 -4.03 13.88
N ASN A 151 -14.73 -5.01 13.50
CA ASN A 151 -14.12 -5.97 14.42
C ASN A 151 -12.64 -5.71 14.70
N SER A 152 -12.06 -4.63 14.19
CA SER A 152 -10.66 -4.29 14.40
C SER A 152 -10.47 -3.13 15.37
N SER A 153 -9.32 -3.11 16.09
CA SER A 153 -8.95 -2.07 17.04
C SER A 153 -8.67 -0.72 16.35
N ARG A 154 -8.54 0.34 17.15
CA ARG A 154 -8.18 1.68 16.63
C ARG A 154 -6.77 1.73 16.06
N ASN A 155 -5.87 0.84 16.49
CA ASN A 155 -4.50 0.76 16.00
C ASN A 155 -4.37 0.00 14.67
N PHE A 156 -5.41 -0.77 14.30
CA PHE A 156 -5.52 -1.35 12.96
C PHE A 156 -5.91 -0.25 11.97
N GLN A 157 -4.98 0.26 11.17
CA GLN A 157 -5.26 1.22 10.12
C GLN A 157 -5.49 0.52 8.78
N PHE A 158 -6.19 1.21 7.88
CA PHE A 158 -6.47 0.75 6.53
C PHE A 158 -5.54 1.47 5.54
N GLU A 159 -4.98 0.72 4.61
CA GLU A 159 -4.30 1.21 3.42
C GLU A 159 -5.24 0.97 2.24
N ILE A 160 -6.16 1.91 2.00
CA ILE A 160 -7.16 1.79 0.94
C ILE A 160 -6.46 1.81 -0.42
N ASP A 161 -6.72 0.78 -1.24
CA ASP A 161 -6.33 0.75 -2.65
C ASP A 161 -7.50 1.14 -3.54
N THR A 162 -7.34 2.21 -4.29
CA THR A 162 -8.40 2.84 -5.09
C THR A 162 -8.91 1.95 -6.22
N PHE A 163 -8.02 1.20 -6.88
CA PHE A 163 -8.39 0.25 -7.93
C PHE A 163 -9.20 -0.93 -7.36
N TRP A 164 -8.72 -1.51 -6.26
CA TRP A 164 -9.36 -2.70 -5.70
C TRP A 164 -10.71 -2.40 -5.08
N VAL A 165 -10.92 -1.22 -4.48
CA VAL A 165 -12.25 -0.77 -4.03
C VAL A 165 -13.19 -0.67 -5.23
N GLN A 166 -12.79 0.02 -6.31
CA GLN A 166 -13.59 0.17 -7.51
C GLN A 166 -13.87 -1.17 -8.18
N LYS A 167 -12.88 -2.05 -8.26
CA LYS A 167 -13.02 -3.41 -8.82
C LYS A 167 -13.95 -4.30 -7.99
N GLY A 168 -14.01 -4.04 -6.69
CA GLY A 168 -14.97 -4.68 -5.77
C GLY A 168 -16.40 -4.13 -5.90
N GLY A 169 -16.62 -3.13 -6.78
CA GLY A 169 -17.94 -2.51 -7.01
C GLY A 169 -18.36 -1.53 -5.92
N ALA A 170 -17.41 -1.00 -5.15
CA ALA A 170 -17.66 -0.02 -4.09
C ALA A 170 -17.20 1.39 -4.50
N ASP A 171 -17.73 2.41 -3.81
CA ASP A 171 -17.35 3.80 -4.01
C ASP A 171 -16.07 4.12 -3.24
N VAL A 172 -15.01 4.49 -3.98
CA VAL A 172 -13.69 4.79 -3.42
C VAL A 172 -13.75 5.95 -2.43
N ARG A 173 -14.47 7.03 -2.78
CA ARG A 173 -14.58 8.21 -1.91
C ARG A 173 -15.32 7.88 -0.61
N ALA A 174 -16.40 7.12 -0.69
CA ALA A 174 -17.16 6.71 0.50
C ALA A 174 -16.29 5.87 1.46
N TRP A 175 -15.41 4.99 0.93
CA TRP A 175 -14.49 4.22 1.76
C TRP A 175 -13.40 5.09 2.39
N ILE A 176 -12.82 6.04 1.64
CA ILE A 176 -11.88 7.02 2.20
C ILE A 176 -12.51 7.77 3.37
N ASP A 177 -13.74 8.28 3.21
CA ASP A 177 -14.44 8.99 4.28
C ASP A 177 -14.76 8.08 5.48
N LYS A 178 -15.11 6.80 5.23
CA LYS A 178 -15.43 5.83 6.27
C LYS A 178 -14.26 5.51 7.18
N VAL A 179 -13.05 5.37 6.63
CA VAL A 179 -11.84 5.04 7.40
C VAL A 179 -11.15 6.26 8.02
N ARG A 180 -11.81 7.41 8.06
CA ARG A 180 -11.32 8.65 8.68
C ARG A 180 -10.76 8.40 10.09
N GLY A 181 -9.52 8.86 10.32
CA GLY A 181 -8.78 8.66 11.56
C GLY A 181 -8.19 7.25 11.72
N ARG A 182 -8.25 6.43 10.67
CA ARG A 182 -7.67 5.08 10.59
C ARG A 182 -7.01 4.82 9.23
N MET A 183 -6.54 5.86 8.54
CA MET A 183 -5.85 5.76 7.25
C MET A 183 -4.82 6.88 7.11
N ASP A 184 -3.57 6.57 7.40
CA ASP A 184 -2.43 7.46 7.17
C ASP A 184 -1.77 7.21 5.80
N VAL A 185 -1.95 6.04 5.21
CA VAL A 185 -1.34 5.57 3.96
C VAL A 185 -2.43 5.15 2.98
N VAL A 186 -2.29 5.50 1.70
CA VAL A 186 -3.24 5.14 0.63
C VAL A 186 -2.49 4.64 -0.60
N HIS A 187 -3.02 3.62 -1.28
CA HIS A 187 -2.58 3.21 -2.59
C HIS A 187 -3.37 3.91 -3.68
N PHE A 188 -2.69 4.74 -4.44
CA PHE A 188 -3.20 5.32 -5.67
C PHE A 188 -2.92 4.36 -6.83
N LYS A 189 -3.98 3.78 -7.37
CA LYS A 189 -3.96 2.78 -8.44
C LYS A 189 -5.16 3.00 -9.34
N ASP A 190 -4.91 3.32 -10.61
CA ASP A 190 -5.98 3.69 -11.55
C ASP A 190 -6.54 2.50 -12.29
N MET A 191 -7.73 2.66 -12.83
CA MET A 191 -8.46 1.65 -13.59
C MET A 191 -8.89 2.20 -14.93
N ALA A 192 -8.62 1.45 -15.98
CA ALA A 192 -9.15 1.68 -17.33
C ALA A 192 -9.93 0.45 -17.83
N LEU A 193 -10.49 0.57 -19.02
CA LEU A 193 -11.02 -0.56 -19.79
C LEU A 193 -10.14 -0.75 -21.03
N ASN A 194 -9.84 -2.01 -21.34
CA ASN A 194 -9.22 -2.38 -22.60
C ASN A 194 -10.25 -2.47 -23.74
N ASP A 195 -9.80 -2.81 -24.97
CA ASP A 195 -10.67 -2.93 -26.15
C ASP A 195 -11.77 -4.00 -26.02
N LYS A 196 -11.63 -4.92 -25.06
CA LYS A 196 -12.64 -5.94 -24.76
C LYS A 196 -13.57 -5.54 -23.62
N ALA A 197 -13.48 -4.29 -23.14
CA ALA A 197 -14.20 -3.78 -21.96
C ALA A 197 -13.85 -4.53 -20.65
N GLU A 198 -12.67 -5.13 -20.58
CA GLU A 198 -12.15 -5.72 -19.35
C GLU A 198 -11.45 -4.65 -18.50
N GLN A 199 -11.66 -4.70 -17.19
CA GLN A 199 -10.99 -3.80 -16.23
C GLN A 199 -9.49 -4.11 -16.18
N ILE A 200 -8.68 -3.10 -16.47
CA ILE A 200 -7.22 -3.17 -16.42
C ILE A 200 -6.66 -2.08 -15.52
N MET A 201 -5.44 -2.27 -15.03
CA MET A 201 -4.68 -1.20 -14.37
C MET A 201 -4.18 -0.19 -15.38
N ALA A 202 -4.06 1.05 -14.96
CA ALA A 202 -3.54 2.13 -15.77
C ALA A 202 -2.66 3.05 -14.93
N GLU A 203 -1.82 3.83 -15.58
CA GLU A 203 -1.09 4.93 -14.96
C GLU A 203 -2.08 5.96 -14.39
N ILE A 204 -1.76 6.55 -13.25
CA ILE A 204 -2.64 7.51 -12.59
C ILE A 204 -3.00 8.66 -13.52
N GLY A 205 -4.31 8.85 -13.72
CA GLY A 205 -4.84 9.88 -14.63
C GLY A 205 -5.01 9.43 -16.08
N GLN A 206 -4.61 8.20 -16.43
CA GLN A 206 -4.87 7.58 -17.73
C GLN A 206 -6.10 6.65 -17.70
N GLY A 207 -6.62 6.39 -16.51
CA GLY A 207 -7.81 5.58 -16.30
C GLY A 207 -9.08 6.42 -16.08
N ASN A 208 -10.05 5.79 -15.42
CA ASN A 208 -11.41 6.32 -15.30
C ASN A 208 -11.80 6.71 -13.85
N LEU A 209 -10.88 6.59 -12.87
CA LEU A 209 -11.21 6.93 -11.49
C LEU A 209 -11.36 8.45 -11.31
N ASN A 210 -12.21 8.85 -10.37
CA ASN A 210 -12.44 10.25 -10.03
C ASN A 210 -11.28 10.81 -9.17
N TRP A 211 -10.15 11.11 -9.79
CA TRP A 211 -8.95 11.57 -9.08
C TRP A 211 -9.14 12.86 -8.31
N ASP A 212 -9.94 13.81 -8.81
CA ASP A 212 -10.21 15.05 -8.08
C ASP A 212 -10.94 14.76 -6.77
N GLY A 213 -11.95 13.89 -6.79
CA GLY A 213 -12.70 13.47 -5.60
C GLY A 213 -11.86 12.61 -4.64
N ILE A 214 -11.02 11.72 -5.17
CA ILE A 214 -10.13 10.84 -4.38
C ILE A 214 -9.08 11.67 -3.65
N ILE A 215 -8.36 12.53 -4.36
CA ILE A 215 -7.32 13.40 -3.79
C ILE A 215 -7.92 14.34 -2.74
N ALA A 216 -9.08 14.97 -3.03
CA ALA A 216 -9.78 15.81 -2.07
C ALA A 216 -10.15 15.02 -0.80
N GLY A 217 -10.69 13.79 -0.95
CA GLY A 217 -11.04 12.93 0.18
C GLY A 217 -9.84 12.58 1.06
N CYS A 218 -8.74 12.19 0.45
CA CYS A 218 -7.51 11.89 1.19
C CYS A 218 -6.97 13.11 1.96
N ARG A 219 -7.02 14.30 1.35
CA ARG A 219 -6.64 15.56 2.03
C ARG A 219 -7.58 15.88 3.20
N ASP A 220 -8.90 15.73 3.01
CA ASP A 220 -9.92 16.02 4.03
C ASP A 220 -9.77 15.14 5.29
N ILE A 221 -9.29 13.89 5.14
CA ILE A 221 -9.07 12.98 6.27
C ILE A 221 -7.64 13.02 6.82
N GLY A 222 -6.72 13.74 6.16
CA GLY A 222 -5.34 13.94 6.61
C GLY A 222 -4.40 12.78 6.31
N VAL A 223 -4.58 12.11 5.14
CA VAL A 223 -3.63 11.07 4.66
C VAL A 223 -2.22 11.65 4.58
N LYS A 224 -1.23 10.89 5.03
CA LYS A 224 0.18 11.30 5.09
C LYS A 224 0.99 10.83 3.90
N TRP A 225 0.71 9.62 3.41
CA TRP A 225 1.46 8.99 2.32
C TRP A 225 0.54 8.55 1.19
N TYR A 226 0.84 9.01 0.00
CA TYR A 226 0.18 8.67 -1.26
C TYR A 226 1.13 7.79 -2.06
N LEU A 227 0.86 6.50 -2.14
CA LEU A 227 1.76 5.52 -2.74
C LEU A 227 1.22 5.06 -4.09
N VAL A 228 1.95 5.34 -5.15
CA VAL A 228 1.59 4.90 -6.51
C VAL A 228 1.88 3.43 -6.66
N GLU A 229 0.88 2.63 -7.02
CA GLU A 229 1.01 1.21 -7.31
C GLU A 229 0.37 0.85 -8.66
N GLN A 230 0.99 -0.13 -9.34
CA GLN A 230 0.47 -0.75 -10.56
C GLN A 230 1.10 -2.14 -10.72
N ASP A 231 0.29 -3.22 -10.60
CA ASP A 231 0.85 -4.59 -10.62
C ASP A 231 1.22 -5.04 -12.04
N ASP A 232 0.50 -4.53 -13.05
CA ASP A 232 0.71 -4.82 -14.47
C ASP A 232 0.73 -3.51 -15.28
N CYS A 233 1.83 -3.26 -15.94
CA CYS A 233 2.03 -2.11 -16.84
C CYS A 233 1.70 -2.44 -18.31
N HIS A 234 1.12 -3.59 -18.60
CA HIS A 234 0.69 -4.02 -19.94
C HIS A 234 1.78 -3.87 -21.02
N GLY A 235 3.03 -4.26 -20.64
CA GLY A 235 4.18 -4.22 -21.54
C GLY A 235 4.92 -2.88 -21.60
N ARG A 236 4.46 -1.84 -20.89
CA ARG A 236 5.22 -0.61 -20.70
C ARG A 236 6.33 -0.83 -19.66
N ASP A 237 7.42 -0.08 -19.80
CA ASP A 237 8.45 -0.04 -18.76
C ASP A 237 7.86 0.50 -17.44
N PRO A 238 8.01 -0.20 -16.30
CA PRO A 238 7.40 0.21 -15.05
C PRO A 238 7.94 1.57 -14.53
N PHE A 239 9.16 1.96 -14.87
CA PHE A 239 9.67 3.28 -14.50
C PHE A 239 9.01 4.38 -15.32
N GLU A 240 8.67 4.13 -16.61
CA GLU A 240 7.87 5.06 -17.41
C GLU A 240 6.44 5.19 -16.86
N SER A 241 5.81 4.07 -16.45
CA SER A 241 4.49 4.09 -15.81
C SER A 241 4.50 4.89 -14.50
N LEU A 242 5.52 4.69 -13.66
CA LEU A 242 5.71 5.46 -12.43
C LEU A 242 5.94 6.96 -12.72
N LYS A 243 6.71 7.29 -13.75
CA LYS A 243 6.94 8.67 -14.15
C LYS A 243 5.66 9.37 -14.61
N MET A 244 4.87 8.73 -15.47
CA MET A 244 3.58 9.27 -15.91
C MET A 244 2.64 9.55 -14.72
N SER A 245 2.55 8.60 -13.78
CA SER A 245 1.76 8.75 -12.57
C SER A 245 2.27 9.88 -11.67
N TYR A 246 3.59 9.99 -11.50
CA TYR A 246 4.23 11.06 -10.75
C TYR A 246 3.94 12.44 -11.34
N GLU A 247 4.10 12.60 -12.66
CA GLU A 247 3.85 13.86 -13.37
C GLU A 247 2.39 14.31 -13.24
N TYR A 248 1.43 13.37 -13.39
CA TYR A 248 0.02 13.68 -13.22
C TYR A 248 -0.30 14.13 -11.78
N LEU A 249 0.16 13.39 -10.77
CA LEU A 249 -0.14 13.70 -9.37
C LEU A 249 0.51 15.00 -8.90
N THR A 250 1.74 15.26 -9.33
CA THR A 250 2.42 16.53 -9.01
C THR A 250 1.74 17.73 -9.67
N ALA A 251 1.23 17.58 -10.91
CA ALA A 251 0.40 18.61 -11.56
C ALA A 251 -0.93 18.88 -10.81
N LYS A 252 -1.47 17.87 -10.08
CA LYS A 252 -2.62 18.01 -9.17
C LYS A 252 -2.23 18.52 -7.78
N GLY A 253 -0.96 18.86 -7.56
CA GLY A 253 -0.45 19.39 -6.29
C GLY A 253 -0.30 18.34 -5.18
N VAL A 254 -0.21 17.06 -5.53
CA VAL A 254 0.23 15.99 -4.62
C VAL A 254 1.76 15.96 -4.66
N LYS A 255 2.40 16.18 -3.52
CA LYS A 255 3.86 16.30 -3.44
C LYS A 255 4.39 15.45 -2.29
#